data_da16669f357a7e83016c01858fa25dc1
#
_entry.id   da16669f357a7e83016c01858fa25dc1
#
_cell.length_a   1.000
_cell.length_b   1.000
_cell.length_c   1.000
_cell.angle_alpha   90.00
_cell.angle_beta   90.00
_cell.angle_gamma   90.00
#
_symmetry.space_group_name_H-M   'P 1'
#
loop_
_entity.id
_entity.type
_entity.pdbx_description
1 polymer ?
#
loop_
_entity_poly.entity_id
_entity_poly.type
_entity_poly.pdbx_seq_one_letter_code
_entity_poly.pdbx_strand_id
1 'polypeptide(L)'
;QAEDGIRDSSTSRGLGDVYKRQKLKDPTNIVLEKWKRPNGLNISKVSIPIGVIGIIYESRPNVTSDVASLCFKSGNPVILKGGSEAFYSNLILSKLFRKSLKKNKVDENFIQFIDIKKRTVVDFLLTKMSRFIDVIIPRGGKGLVKKVQDLSTVPTIGHLEGICHSYVDKDANPKIAQNVVYNAKLRNTAICGATETILLHKQIIKKIGNSILKSLEESGCKIIGDSKIMKSYKGNVKKASNKDWSKEYLSSVVSVKSVNNLNEAIAHINKYGTMHTDSIITDNKKSAKKFLKETKSSIAMHNTSTQFADGGEFGFGGEVGISTNTLPPRGPVGLNQLVSYKYQITSKGKIRK
;
A
#
# COMPACT_ATOMS: atom_id res chain seq x y z
N GLN A 1 5.48 -1.26 -28.05
CA GLN A 1 5.75 -1.91 -26.72
C GLN A 1 5.18 -1.11 -25.53
N ALA A 2 4.63 0.09 -25.74
CA ALA A 2 3.95 0.85 -24.69
C ALA A 2 2.43 0.58 -24.62
N GLU A 3 1.85 -0.10 -25.60
CA GLU A 3 0.40 -0.33 -25.68
C GLU A 3 -0.08 -1.53 -24.87
N ASP A 4 0.75 -2.54 -24.63
CA ASP A 4 0.33 -3.74 -23.89
C ASP A 4 0.23 -3.53 -22.36
N GLY A 5 0.93 -2.54 -21.81
CA GLY A 5 0.81 -2.17 -20.38
C GLY A 5 -0.49 -1.45 -20.03
N ILE A 6 -1.19 -0.89 -21.02
CA ILE A 6 -2.44 -0.13 -20.81
C ILE A 6 -3.67 -1.06 -20.88
N ARG A 7 -3.60 -2.19 -21.56
CA ARG A 7 -4.73 -3.11 -21.74
C ARG A 7 -5.16 -3.87 -20.50
N ASP A 8 -4.27 -4.07 -19.52
CA ASP A 8 -4.55 -5.02 -18.43
C ASP A 8 -5.09 -4.37 -17.14
N SER A 9 -5.12 -3.06 -16.97
CA SER A 9 -5.41 -2.53 -15.65
C SER A 9 -6.59 -1.57 -15.49
N SER A 10 -7.08 -0.92 -16.52
CA SER A 10 -7.98 0.21 -16.23
C SER A 10 -9.37 0.20 -16.85
N THR A 11 -9.55 -0.35 -18.04
CA THR A 11 -10.83 -0.17 -18.76
C THR A 11 -11.85 -1.27 -18.50
N SER A 12 -11.44 -2.52 -18.36
CA SER A 12 -12.37 -3.62 -18.03
C SER A 12 -12.69 -3.72 -16.53
N ARG A 13 -11.80 -3.22 -15.66
CA ARG A 13 -12.03 -3.18 -14.20
C ARG A 13 -12.93 -2.02 -13.78
N GLY A 14 -12.92 -0.89 -14.47
CA GLY A 14 -13.55 0.35 -14.03
C GLY A 14 -15.04 0.24 -13.68
N LEU A 15 -15.85 -0.34 -14.53
CA LEU A 15 -17.30 -0.52 -14.29
C LEU A 15 -17.59 -1.59 -13.21
N GLY A 16 -16.84 -2.69 -13.22
CA GLY A 16 -16.96 -3.74 -12.21
C GLY A 16 -16.56 -3.26 -10.82
N ASP A 17 -15.58 -2.38 -10.72
CA ASP A 17 -15.10 -1.82 -9.44
C ASP A 17 -16.08 -0.80 -8.87
N VAL A 18 -16.71 0.04 -9.70
CA VAL A 18 -17.79 0.95 -9.24
C VAL A 18 -18.96 0.14 -8.67
N TYR A 19 -19.39 -0.92 -9.35
CA TYR A 19 -20.46 -1.78 -8.88
C TYR A 19 -20.11 -2.50 -7.56
N LYS A 20 -18.90 -3.02 -7.44
CA LYS A 20 -18.40 -3.63 -6.19
C LYS A 20 -18.40 -2.63 -5.03
N ARG A 21 -17.99 -1.37 -5.28
CA ARG A 21 -17.96 -0.32 -4.25
C ARG A 21 -19.35 0.07 -3.75
N GLN A 22 -20.36 0.03 -4.60
CA GLN A 22 -21.75 0.29 -4.17
C GLN A 22 -22.22 -0.70 -3.10
N LYS A 23 -21.75 -1.95 -3.15
CA LYS A 23 -22.10 -3.02 -2.19
C LYS A 23 -21.32 -2.94 -0.87
N LEU A 24 -20.28 -2.13 -0.77
CA LEU A 24 -19.53 -1.97 0.47
C LEU A 24 -20.45 -1.38 1.55
N LYS A 25 -20.39 -1.89 2.76
CA LYS A 25 -21.14 -1.35 3.91
C LYS A 25 -20.57 0.01 4.30
N ASP A 26 -21.44 0.93 4.70
CA ASP A 26 -21.05 2.21 5.28
C ASP A 26 -20.22 1.96 6.56
N PRO A 27 -18.98 2.48 6.64
CA PRO A 27 -18.13 2.25 7.80
C PRO A 27 -18.37 3.25 8.95
N THR A 28 -19.26 4.22 8.79
CA THR A 28 -19.52 5.26 9.78
C THR A 28 -20.57 4.84 10.80
N ASN A 29 -20.54 5.44 11.98
CA ASN A 29 -21.50 5.19 13.08
C ASN A 29 -21.60 3.71 13.53
N ILE A 30 -20.59 2.90 13.26
CA ILE A 30 -20.52 1.51 13.71
C ILE A 30 -19.94 1.46 15.12
N VAL A 31 -20.59 0.74 16.01
CA VAL A 31 -20.05 0.46 17.34
C VAL A 31 -18.92 -0.56 17.20
N LEU A 32 -17.67 -0.10 17.35
CA LEU A 32 -16.47 -0.94 17.26
C LEU A 32 -16.24 -1.77 18.52
N GLU A 33 -16.47 -1.13 19.68
CA GLU A 33 -16.30 -1.74 20.99
C GLU A 33 -17.33 -1.15 21.96
N LYS A 34 -17.77 -1.94 22.96
CA LYS A 34 -18.69 -1.48 24.02
C LYS A 34 -18.34 -2.15 25.33
N TRP A 35 -18.25 -1.35 26.41
CA TRP A 35 -17.97 -1.89 27.74
C TRP A 35 -18.64 -1.03 28.84
N LYS A 36 -18.79 -1.62 30.03
CA LYS A 36 -19.29 -0.97 31.21
C LYS A 36 -18.19 -0.84 32.25
N ARG A 37 -18.25 0.24 33.02
CA ARG A 37 -17.34 0.45 34.16
C ARG A 37 -18.07 0.25 35.50
N PRO A 38 -17.34 -0.18 36.55
CA PRO A 38 -17.92 -0.34 37.88
C PRO A 38 -18.57 0.95 38.43
N ASN A 39 -18.06 2.12 38.05
CA ASN A 39 -18.59 3.43 38.41
C ASN A 39 -19.92 3.79 37.70
N GLY A 40 -20.47 2.90 36.89
CA GLY A 40 -21.75 3.07 36.21
C GLY A 40 -21.70 3.76 34.85
N LEU A 41 -20.50 3.98 34.28
CA LEU A 41 -20.37 4.50 32.93
C LEU A 41 -20.55 3.36 31.89
N ASN A 42 -21.36 3.61 30.85
CA ASN A 42 -21.43 2.79 29.65
C ASN A 42 -20.65 3.52 28.57
N ILE A 43 -19.63 2.86 28.01
CA ILE A 43 -18.72 3.44 27.02
C ILE A 43 -18.86 2.67 25.73
N SER A 44 -19.01 3.40 24.63
CA SER A 44 -19.01 2.85 23.27
C SER A 44 -17.95 3.58 22.44
N LYS A 45 -17.11 2.83 21.73
CA LYS A 45 -16.19 3.34 20.72
C LYS A 45 -16.89 3.25 19.37
N VAL A 46 -17.14 4.37 18.73
CA VAL A 46 -17.97 4.46 17.52
C VAL A 46 -17.15 5.08 16.39
N SER A 47 -17.21 4.46 15.20
CA SER A 47 -16.54 4.98 14.02
C SER A 47 -17.14 6.31 13.55
N ILE A 48 -16.26 7.20 13.09
CA ILE A 48 -16.60 8.51 12.51
C ILE A 48 -15.72 8.76 11.29
N PRO A 49 -16.10 9.63 10.35
CA PRO A 49 -15.20 10.10 9.30
C PRO A 49 -13.91 10.69 9.90
N ILE A 50 -12.81 10.61 9.14
CA ILE A 50 -11.54 11.27 9.50
C ILE A 50 -11.73 12.79 9.47
N GLY A 51 -12.40 13.30 8.43
CA GLY A 51 -12.57 14.72 8.15
C GLY A 51 -12.30 15.02 6.68
N VAL A 52 -11.76 16.19 6.38
CA VAL A 52 -11.44 16.61 5.02
C VAL A 52 -10.14 15.96 4.56
N ILE A 53 -10.19 15.23 3.45
CA ILE A 53 -9.05 14.51 2.88
C ILE A 53 -8.54 15.27 1.66
N GLY A 54 -7.26 15.66 1.68
CA GLY A 54 -6.55 16.19 0.51
C GLY A 54 -5.91 15.06 -0.30
N ILE A 55 -6.22 14.93 -1.58
CA ILE A 55 -5.59 13.93 -2.45
C ILE A 55 -4.79 14.64 -3.53
N ILE A 56 -3.49 14.37 -3.58
CA ILE A 56 -2.58 14.91 -4.59
C ILE A 56 -2.09 13.74 -5.44
N TYR A 57 -2.42 13.73 -6.75
CA TYR A 57 -2.17 12.57 -7.60
C TYR A 57 -1.69 12.94 -9.00
N GLU A 58 -0.92 12.03 -9.60
CA GLU A 58 -0.37 12.13 -10.95
C GLU A 58 -1.14 11.25 -11.93
N SER A 59 -1.23 11.67 -13.19
CA SER A 59 -1.54 10.94 -14.45
C SER A 59 -2.49 9.72 -14.37
N ARG A 60 -3.47 9.71 -13.48
CA ARG A 60 -4.39 8.57 -13.29
C ARG A 60 -5.83 9.06 -13.14
N PRO A 61 -6.58 9.28 -14.24
CA PRO A 61 -7.94 9.81 -14.17
C PRO A 61 -8.89 8.95 -13.31
N ASN A 62 -8.71 7.63 -13.32
CA ASN A 62 -9.48 6.71 -12.49
C ASN A 62 -9.36 7.01 -10.99
N VAL A 63 -8.23 7.54 -10.53
CA VAL A 63 -8.05 7.94 -9.11
C VAL A 63 -9.11 8.98 -8.71
N THR A 64 -9.48 9.90 -9.61
CA THR A 64 -10.54 10.89 -9.33
C THR A 64 -11.86 10.19 -8.93
N SER A 65 -12.30 9.19 -9.70
CA SER A 65 -13.55 8.47 -9.42
C SER A 65 -13.43 7.56 -8.22
N ASP A 66 -12.29 6.87 -8.09
CA ASP A 66 -12.04 5.89 -7.05
C ASP A 66 -12.02 6.55 -5.68
N VAL A 67 -11.21 7.59 -5.56
CA VAL A 67 -11.04 8.32 -4.32
C VAL A 67 -12.29 9.10 -3.93
N ALA A 68 -12.94 9.79 -4.90
CA ALA A 68 -14.17 10.51 -4.63
C ALA A 68 -15.26 9.58 -4.09
N SER A 69 -15.41 8.39 -4.68
CA SER A 69 -16.42 7.41 -4.23
C SER A 69 -16.10 6.82 -2.85
N LEU A 70 -14.84 6.49 -2.56
CA LEU A 70 -14.41 5.95 -1.26
C LEU A 70 -14.54 7.01 -0.16
N CYS A 71 -14.09 8.25 -0.41
CA CYS A 71 -14.21 9.36 0.52
C CYS A 71 -15.68 9.69 0.79
N PHE A 72 -16.50 9.80 -0.25
CA PHE A 72 -17.93 10.05 -0.09
C PHE A 72 -18.61 8.96 0.76
N LYS A 73 -18.35 7.69 0.45
CA LYS A 73 -18.97 6.57 1.18
C LYS A 73 -18.49 6.44 2.64
N SER A 74 -17.30 6.93 2.95
CA SER A 74 -16.78 7.01 4.33
C SER A 74 -17.11 8.31 5.05
N GLY A 75 -17.94 9.17 4.43
CA GLY A 75 -18.37 10.43 5.03
C GLY A 75 -17.30 11.52 5.08
N ASN A 76 -16.23 11.41 4.28
CA ASN A 76 -15.14 12.37 4.25
C ASN A 76 -15.25 13.31 3.04
N PRO A 77 -15.40 14.62 3.23
CA PRO A 77 -15.21 15.58 2.14
C PRO A 77 -13.80 15.46 1.57
N VAL A 78 -13.66 15.66 0.24
CA VAL A 78 -12.38 15.48 -0.44
C VAL A 78 -12.00 16.67 -1.32
N ILE A 79 -10.73 17.08 -1.22
CA ILE A 79 -10.10 18.08 -2.07
C ILE A 79 -9.12 17.36 -2.98
N LEU A 80 -9.40 17.37 -4.29
CA LEU A 80 -8.67 16.67 -5.33
C LEU A 80 -7.72 17.62 -6.07
N LYS A 81 -6.44 17.29 -6.14
CA LYS A 81 -5.43 17.97 -6.96
C LYS A 81 -4.75 16.98 -7.88
N GLY A 82 -5.26 16.82 -9.08
CA GLY A 82 -4.68 15.97 -10.12
C GLY A 82 -3.50 16.63 -10.86
N GLY A 83 -2.69 15.79 -11.51
CA GLY A 83 -1.62 16.22 -12.41
C GLY A 83 -2.15 16.91 -13.66
N SER A 84 -1.24 17.63 -14.34
CA SER A 84 -1.56 18.38 -15.58
C SER A 84 -1.90 17.48 -16.76
N GLU A 85 -1.34 16.28 -16.79
CA GLU A 85 -1.44 15.33 -17.91
C GLU A 85 -2.88 14.83 -18.11
N ALA A 86 -3.62 14.65 -17.03
CA ALA A 86 -5.01 14.19 -17.05
C ALA A 86 -6.02 15.28 -16.61
N PHE A 87 -5.62 16.53 -16.71
CA PHE A 87 -6.39 17.66 -16.14
C PHE A 87 -7.85 17.68 -16.59
N TYR A 88 -8.11 17.60 -17.89
CA TYR A 88 -9.48 17.69 -18.42
C TYR A 88 -10.34 16.49 -18.05
N SER A 89 -9.75 15.28 -18.04
CA SER A 89 -10.43 14.07 -17.56
C SER A 89 -10.81 14.18 -16.09
N ASN A 90 -9.88 14.64 -15.26
CA ASN A 90 -10.12 14.85 -13.83
C ASN A 90 -11.19 15.92 -13.58
N LEU A 91 -11.16 17.01 -14.34
CA LEU A 91 -12.13 18.10 -14.25
C LEU A 91 -13.54 17.61 -14.60
N ILE A 92 -13.71 16.87 -15.71
CA ILE A 92 -15.03 16.40 -16.12
C ILE A 92 -15.57 15.35 -15.12
N LEU A 93 -14.74 14.44 -14.64
CA LEU A 93 -15.13 13.46 -13.63
C LEU A 93 -15.60 14.15 -12.34
N SER A 94 -14.86 15.13 -11.84
CA SER A 94 -15.26 15.88 -10.64
C SER A 94 -16.57 16.65 -10.84
N LYS A 95 -16.78 17.28 -12.01
CA LYS A 95 -18.05 17.94 -12.36
C LYS A 95 -19.23 16.97 -12.39
N LEU A 96 -19.03 15.75 -12.91
CA LEU A 96 -20.07 14.72 -12.92
C LEU A 96 -20.46 14.27 -11.51
N PHE A 97 -19.48 14.07 -10.62
CA PHE A 97 -19.75 13.79 -9.21
C PHE A 97 -20.52 14.94 -8.53
N ARG A 98 -20.07 16.18 -8.68
CA ARG A 98 -20.74 17.35 -8.11
C ARG A 98 -22.18 17.48 -8.62
N LYS A 99 -22.41 17.31 -9.95
CA LYS A 99 -23.75 17.28 -10.54
C LYS A 99 -24.62 16.17 -9.91
N SER A 100 -24.06 14.99 -9.69
CA SER A 100 -24.78 13.87 -9.05
C SER A 100 -25.13 14.20 -7.59
N LEU A 101 -24.22 14.77 -6.81
CA LEU A 101 -24.47 15.19 -5.44
C LEU A 101 -25.63 16.21 -5.40
N LYS A 102 -25.57 17.26 -6.22
CA LYS A 102 -26.61 18.29 -6.31
C LYS A 102 -27.97 17.69 -6.69
N LYS A 103 -28.01 16.78 -7.68
CA LYS A 103 -29.26 16.08 -8.08
C LYS A 103 -29.88 15.29 -6.91
N ASN A 104 -29.07 14.75 -6.03
CA ASN A 104 -29.50 13.98 -4.86
C ASN A 104 -29.60 14.82 -3.58
N LYS A 105 -29.62 16.16 -3.68
CA LYS A 105 -29.74 17.12 -2.57
C LYS A 105 -28.63 16.98 -1.53
N VAL A 106 -27.45 16.56 -1.93
CA VAL A 106 -26.22 16.54 -1.13
C VAL A 106 -25.37 17.76 -1.51
N ASP A 107 -24.66 18.34 -0.55
CA ASP A 107 -23.78 19.46 -0.79
C ASP A 107 -22.69 19.07 -1.83
N GLU A 108 -22.67 19.79 -2.94
CA GLU A 108 -21.70 19.55 -4.02
C GLU A 108 -20.25 19.83 -3.59
N ASN A 109 -20.04 20.62 -2.52
CA ASN A 109 -18.71 20.91 -1.97
C ASN A 109 -18.09 19.72 -1.23
N PHE A 110 -18.83 18.63 -1.06
CA PHE A 110 -18.30 17.38 -0.55
C PHE A 110 -17.15 16.84 -1.42
N ILE A 111 -17.20 17.12 -2.74
CA ILE A 111 -16.13 16.79 -3.67
C ILE A 111 -15.67 18.07 -4.36
N GLN A 112 -14.45 18.48 -4.09
CA GLN A 112 -13.83 19.67 -4.67
C GLN A 112 -12.63 19.27 -5.53
N PHE A 113 -12.49 19.92 -6.67
CA PHE A 113 -11.35 19.75 -7.57
C PHE A 113 -10.65 21.08 -7.77
N ILE A 114 -9.34 21.10 -7.57
CA ILE A 114 -8.51 22.29 -7.80
C ILE A 114 -8.17 22.34 -9.27
N ASP A 115 -8.79 23.28 -9.98
CA ASP A 115 -8.67 23.48 -11.42
C ASP A 115 -7.49 24.39 -11.84
N ILE A 116 -6.56 24.62 -10.92
CA ILE A 116 -5.34 25.40 -11.16
C ILE A 116 -4.20 24.43 -11.51
N LYS A 117 -3.64 24.54 -12.73
CA LYS A 117 -2.56 23.67 -13.21
C LYS A 117 -1.20 23.91 -12.53
N LYS A 118 -0.97 25.09 -11.96
CA LYS A 118 0.33 25.48 -11.37
C LYS A 118 0.75 24.52 -10.23
N ARG A 119 2.01 24.08 -10.24
CA ARG A 119 2.58 23.20 -9.20
C ARG A 119 2.70 23.86 -7.83
N THR A 120 2.80 25.20 -7.77
CA THR A 120 2.85 25.98 -6.53
C THR A 120 1.60 25.81 -5.67
N VAL A 121 0.47 25.43 -6.26
CA VAL A 121 -0.76 25.11 -5.52
C VAL A 121 -0.57 23.89 -4.60
N VAL A 122 0.27 22.93 -5.00
CA VAL A 122 0.61 21.78 -4.14
C VAL A 122 1.32 22.28 -2.89
N ASP A 123 2.27 23.20 -3.03
CA ASP A 123 2.99 23.77 -1.88
C ASP A 123 2.05 24.52 -0.93
N PHE A 124 1.09 25.26 -1.49
CA PHE A 124 0.06 25.92 -0.70
C PHE A 124 -0.82 24.92 0.07
N LEU A 125 -1.28 23.84 -0.57
CA LEU A 125 -2.04 22.78 0.08
C LEU A 125 -1.26 22.16 1.25
N LEU A 126 0.03 21.90 1.05
CA LEU A 126 0.87 21.26 2.04
C LEU A 126 1.20 22.14 3.25
N THR A 127 1.34 23.46 3.03
CA THR A 127 1.91 24.37 4.04
C THR A 127 0.92 25.37 4.63
N LYS A 128 -0.22 25.63 3.97
CA LYS A 128 -1.16 26.71 4.36
C LYS A 128 -2.60 26.23 4.63
N MET A 129 -2.90 24.95 4.37
CA MET A 129 -4.26 24.43 4.45
C MET A 129 -4.53 23.55 5.67
N SER A 130 -3.66 23.54 6.69
CA SER A 130 -3.81 22.72 7.89
C SER A 130 -5.07 23.00 8.73
N ARG A 131 -5.72 24.15 8.52
CA ARG A 131 -7.02 24.46 9.15
C ARG A 131 -8.23 23.87 8.40
N PHE A 132 -8.02 23.40 7.18
CA PHE A 132 -9.09 22.98 6.26
C PHE A 132 -8.95 21.54 5.81
N ILE A 133 -7.77 20.93 5.98
CA ILE A 133 -7.45 19.55 5.57
C ILE A 133 -6.95 18.81 6.79
N ASP A 134 -7.58 17.68 7.09
CA ASP A 134 -7.23 16.83 8.24
C ASP A 134 -6.12 15.82 7.89
N VAL A 135 -6.08 15.35 6.64
CA VAL A 135 -5.06 14.39 6.17
C VAL A 135 -4.80 14.55 4.68
N ILE A 136 -3.55 14.37 4.25
CA ILE A 136 -3.15 14.36 2.84
C ILE A 136 -2.69 12.97 2.42
N ILE A 137 -3.17 12.50 1.26
CA ILE A 137 -2.80 11.22 0.66
C ILE A 137 -2.17 11.48 -0.72
N PRO A 138 -0.85 11.32 -0.87
CA PRO A 138 -0.20 11.41 -2.18
C PRO A 138 -0.39 10.13 -2.98
N ARG A 139 -0.61 10.25 -4.30
CA ARG A 139 -0.72 9.15 -5.27
C ARG A 139 0.10 9.45 -6.53
N GLY A 140 1.36 9.11 -6.53
CA GLY A 140 2.25 9.40 -7.65
C GLY A 140 3.63 8.80 -7.47
N GLY A 141 4.58 9.24 -8.27
CA GLY A 141 5.95 8.81 -8.19
C GLY A 141 6.68 9.31 -6.92
N LYS A 142 7.86 8.73 -6.68
CA LYS A 142 8.70 9.03 -5.51
C LYS A 142 8.92 10.53 -5.26
N GLY A 143 9.08 11.32 -6.34
CA GLY A 143 9.29 12.77 -6.23
C GLY A 143 8.12 13.51 -5.59
N LEU A 144 6.88 13.17 -5.98
CA LEU A 144 5.68 13.76 -5.38
C LEU A 144 5.53 13.32 -3.94
N VAL A 145 5.64 12.02 -3.67
CA VAL A 145 5.47 11.48 -2.30
C VAL A 145 6.50 12.07 -1.35
N LYS A 146 7.77 12.12 -1.77
CA LYS A 146 8.84 12.76 -0.99
C LYS A 146 8.53 14.22 -0.70
N LYS A 147 8.13 14.99 -1.71
CA LYS A 147 7.74 16.40 -1.53
C LYS A 147 6.62 16.56 -0.51
N VAL A 148 5.60 15.69 -0.56
CA VAL A 148 4.50 15.70 0.40
C VAL A 148 4.99 15.40 1.81
N GLN A 149 5.83 14.38 1.99
CA GLN A 149 6.39 14.03 3.30
C GLN A 149 7.28 15.12 3.88
N ASP A 150 8.10 15.77 3.04
CA ASP A 150 9.06 16.79 3.49
C ASP A 150 8.38 18.13 3.85
N LEU A 151 7.30 18.52 3.15
CA LEU A 151 6.70 19.85 3.26
C LEU A 151 5.36 19.89 4.00
N SER A 152 4.68 18.75 4.16
CA SER A 152 3.33 18.79 4.71
C SER A 152 3.30 19.17 6.18
N THR A 153 2.52 20.20 6.51
CA THR A 153 2.13 20.54 7.88
C THR A 153 0.83 19.83 8.31
N VAL A 154 0.27 19.01 7.42
CA VAL A 154 -0.90 18.17 7.64
C VAL A 154 -0.43 16.71 7.71
N PRO A 155 -1.01 15.86 8.59
CA PRO A 155 -0.71 14.44 8.61
C PRO A 155 -0.82 13.80 7.22
N THR A 156 0.08 12.86 6.90
CA THR A 156 0.09 12.20 5.60
C THR A 156 -0.09 10.70 5.73
N ILE A 157 -0.80 10.09 4.78
CA ILE A 157 -0.99 8.64 4.65
C ILE A 157 -0.41 8.20 3.31
N GLY A 158 0.55 7.29 3.32
CA GLY A 158 1.16 6.77 2.09
C GLY A 158 2.48 6.06 2.33
N HIS A 159 3.18 5.76 1.25
CA HIS A 159 4.54 5.19 1.27
C HIS A 159 5.40 5.89 0.22
N LEU A 160 6.70 5.97 0.47
CA LEU A 160 7.66 6.58 -0.45
C LEU A 160 8.15 5.56 -1.49
N GLU A 161 8.49 4.36 -1.04
CA GLU A 161 9.03 3.26 -1.82
C GLU A 161 8.48 1.92 -1.31
N GLY A 162 8.35 0.94 -2.19
CA GLY A 162 7.95 -0.44 -1.89
C GLY A 162 9.14 -1.40 -2.00
N ILE A 163 10.09 -1.38 -1.07
CA ILE A 163 11.20 -2.37 -1.05
C ILE A 163 10.72 -3.63 -0.36
N CYS A 164 10.04 -4.49 -1.12
CA CYS A 164 9.48 -5.73 -0.64
C CYS A 164 10.48 -6.88 -0.70
N HIS A 165 10.40 -7.83 0.26
CA HIS A 165 11.28 -8.99 0.32
C HIS A 165 10.51 -10.30 0.25
N SER A 166 11.15 -11.29 -0.40
CA SER A 166 10.74 -12.69 -0.33
C SER A 166 11.86 -13.51 0.32
N TYR A 167 11.64 -14.00 1.53
CA TYR A 167 12.59 -14.88 2.22
C TYR A 167 12.24 -16.34 2.01
N VAL A 168 13.15 -17.10 1.42
CA VAL A 168 13.03 -18.55 1.24
C VAL A 168 13.82 -19.24 2.35
N ASP A 169 13.09 -19.85 3.28
CA ASP A 169 13.65 -20.55 4.45
C ASP A 169 14.20 -21.92 4.07
N LYS A 170 15.02 -22.49 4.96
CA LYS A 170 15.59 -23.84 4.77
C LYS A 170 14.53 -24.94 4.63
N ASP A 171 13.38 -24.76 5.29
CA ASP A 171 12.26 -25.69 5.31
C ASP A 171 11.18 -25.33 4.25
N ALA A 172 11.56 -24.60 3.18
CA ALA A 172 10.65 -24.22 2.11
C ALA A 172 10.36 -25.39 1.16
N ASN A 173 9.08 -25.52 0.77
CA ASN A 173 8.70 -26.40 -0.34
C ASN A 173 9.25 -25.84 -1.66
N PRO A 174 10.00 -26.62 -2.45
CA PRO A 174 10.64 -26.13 -3.67
C PRO A 174 9.66 -25.54 -4.71
N LYS A 175 8.54 -26.22 -4.93
CA LYS A 175 7.52 -25.81 -5.92
C LYS A 175 6.82 -24.53 -5.49
N ILE A 176 6.45 -24.45 -4.21
CA ILE A 176 5.84 -23.23 -3.65
C ILE A 176 6.83 -22.07 -3.74
N ALA A 177 8.09 -22.27 -3.35
CA ALA A 177 9.11 -21.24 -3.37
C ALA A 177 9.34 -20.67 -4.78
N GLN A 178 9.47 -21.55 -5.78
CA GLN A 178 9.65 -21.14 -7.16
C GLN A 178 8.45 -20.31 -7.66
N ASN A 179 7.23 -20.81 -7.49
CA ASN A 179 6.02 -20.16 -7.99
C ASN A 179 5.77 -18.82 -7.29
N VAL A 180 5.92 -18.78 -5.96
CA VAL A 180 5.68 -17.56 -5.17
C VAL A 180 6.69 -16.47 -5.50
N VAL A 181 7.99 -16.80 -5.53
CA VAL A 181 9.04 -15.82 -5.82
C VAL A 181 8.96 -15.33 -7.26
N TYR A 182 8.73 -16.23 -8.21
CA TYR A 182 8.53 -15.86 -9.61
C TYR A 182 7.36 -14.88 -9.79
N ASN A 183 6.19 -15.24 -9.25
CA ASN A 183 5.02 -14.37 -9.30
C ASN A 183 5.27 -13.05 -8.56
N ALA A 184 5.88 -13.08 -7.38
CA ALA A 184 6.17 -11.89 -6.57
C ALA A 184 7.07 -10.89 -7.30
N LYS A 185 7.98 -11.35 -8.17
CA LYS A 185 8.83 -10.45 -8.95
C LYS A 185 8.27 -10.10 -10.32
N LEU A 186 7.76 -11.08 -11.09
CA LEU A 186 7.56 -10.92 -12.53
C LEU A 186 6.11 -10.76 -12.98
N ARG A 187 5.10 -11.01 -12.13
CA ARG A 187 3.69 -10.78 -12.52
C ARG A 187 3.44 -9.34 -12.96
N ASN A 188 3.94 -8.37 -12.19
CA ASN A 188 3.95 -6.95 -12.54
C ASN A 188 5.11 -6.28 -11.82
N THR A 189 6.14 -5.89 -12.55
CA THR A 189 7.36 -5.29 -11.98
C THR A 189 7.20 -3.82 -11.61
N ALA A 190 6.17 -3.15 -12.12
CA ALA A 190 5.98 -1.70 -11.96
C ALA A 190 5.09 -1.30 -10.77
N ILE A 191 4.80 -2.24 -9.86
CA ILE A 191 4.00 -1.98 -8.66
C ILE A 191 4.84 -2.08 -7.38
N CYS A 192 4.49 -1.29 -6.37
CA CYS A 192 5.19 -1.26 -5.08
C CYS A 192 5.15 -2.59 -4.29
N GLY A 193 4.23 -3.50 -4.62
CA GLY A 193 4.16 -4.85 -4.07
C GLY A 193 5.09 -5.87 -4.75
N ALA A 194 5.83 -5.49 -5.80
CA ALA A 194 6.80 -6.38 -6.43
C ALA A 194 7.98 -6.66 -5.49
N THR A 195 8.43 -7.92 -5.41
CA THR A 195 9.64 -8.27 -4.64
C THR A 195 10.87 -7.61 -5.27
N GLU A 196 11.59 -6.82 -4.49
CA GLU A 196 12.83 -6.16 -4.91
C GLU A 196 14.09 -6.86 -4.38
N THR A 197 13.94 -7.60 -3.28
CA THR A 197 15.03 -8.40 -2.72
C THR A 197 14.56 -9.82 -2.37
N ILE A 198 15.30 -10.82 -2.84
CA ILE A 198 15.13 -12.22 -2.46
C ILE A 198 16.21 -12.59 -1.42
N LEU A 199 15.79 -13.10 -0.28
CA LEU A 199 16.68 -13.63 0.73
C LEU A 199 16.63 -15.16 0.68
N LEU A 200 17.79 -15.80 0.47
CA LEU A 200 17.89 -17.26 0.39
C LEU A 200 18.64 -17.81 1.62
N HIS A 201 18.02 -18.73 2.35
CA HIS A 201 18.72 -19.45 3.40
C HIS A 201 19.91 -20.24 2.81
N LYS A 202 21.11 -20.13 3.40
CA LYS A 202 22.35 -20.70 2.86
C LYS A 202 22.27 -22.17 2.47
N GLN A 203 21.48 -22.98 3.21
CA GLN A 203 21.38 -24.42 2.98
C GLN A 203 20.60 -24.79 1.71
N ILE A 204 19.74 -23.91 1.22
CA ILE A 204 18.87 -24.21 0.07
C ILE A 204 19.34 -23.57 -1.24
N ILE A 205 20.42 -22.78 -1.24
CA ILE A 205 20.86 -22.04 -2.41
C ILE A 205 21.11 -22.97 -3.59
N LYS A 206 21.87 -24.08 -3.38
CA LYS A 206 22.21 -25.02 -4.45
C LYS A 206 21.03 -25.79 -5.03
N LYS A 207 20.02 -26.09 -4.20
CA LYS A 207 18.86 -26.90 -4.63
C LYS A 207 17.70 -26.03 -5.10
N ILE A 208 17.15 -25.22 -4.21
CA ILE A 208 15.95 -24.39 -4.47
C ILE A 208 16.35 -23.05 -5.06
N GLY A 209 17.37 -22.40 -4.49
CA GLY A 209 17.81 -21.07 -4.91
C GLY A 209 18.20 -21.02 -6.37
N ASN A 210 19.05 -21.94 -6.83
CA ASN A 210 19.49 -21.96 -8.22
C ASN A 210 18.34 -22.21 -9.22
N SER A 211 17.34 -23.02 -8.85
CA SER A 211 16.14 -23.21 -9.68
C SER A 211 15.31 -21.92 -9.79
N ILE A 212 15.11 -21.20 -8.67
CA ILE A 212 14.43 -19.90 -8.67
C ILE A 212 15.18 -18.90 -9.56
N LEU A 213 16.50 -18.77 -9.36
CA LEU A 213 17.31 -17.82 -10.13
C LEU A 213 17.31 -18.13 -11.62
N LYS A 214 17.39 -19.42 -11.99
CA LYS A 214 17.30 -19.85 -13.37
C LYS A 214 15.96 -19.44 -14.01
N SER A 215 14.85 -19.69 -13.37
CA SER A 215 13.53 -19.32 -13.92
C SER A 215 13.34 -17.80 -14.06
N LEU A 216 13.91 -17.00 -13.15
CA LEU A 216 13.90 -15.55 -13.24
C LEU A 216 14.77 -15.05 -14.40
N GLU A 217 15.98 -15.60 -14.56
CA GLU A 217 16.92 -15.23 -15.63
C GLU A 217 16.36 -15.60 -17.01
N GLU A 218 15.81 -16.81 -17.18
CA GLU A 218 15.17 -17.27 -18.42
C GLU A 218 14.00 -16.37 -18.83
N SER A 219 13.37 -15.71 -17.86
CA SER A 219 12.32 -14.72 -18.09
C SER A 219 12.83 -13.27 -18.22
N GLY A 220 14.13 -13.09 -18.44
CA GLY A 220 14.75 -11.79 -18.67
C GLY A 220 15.00 -10.94 -17.43
N CYS A 221 14.87 -11.52 -16.22
CA CYS A 221 15.14 -10.78 -14.99
C CYS A 221 16.66 -10.69 -14.73
N LYS A 222 17.16 -9.48 -14.51
CA LYS A 222 18.56 -9.23 -14.15
C LYS A 222 18.76 -9.51 -12.66
N ILE A 223 19.74 -10.34 -12.33
CA ILE A 223 20.06 -10.76 -10.97
C ILE A 223 21.27 -9.98 -10.46
N ILE A 224 21.10 -9.37 -9.27
CA ILE A 224 22.17 -8.68 -8.55
C ILE A 224 22.39 -9.45 -7.24
N GLY A 225 23.51 -10.20 -7.15
CA GLY A 225 23.74 -11.15 -6.07
C GLY A 225 24.93 -10.82 -5.18
N ASP A 226 24.88 -11.28 -3.93
CA ASP A 226 26.05 -11.26 -3.07
C ASP A 226 27.11 -12.29 -3.53
N SER A 227 28.28 -12.29 -2.92
CA SER A 227 29.39 -13.17 -3.29
C SER A 227 29.07 -14.65 -3.16
N LYS A 228 28.17 -15.06 -2.24
CA LYS A 228 27.77 -16.45 -2.09
C LYS A 228 26.82 -16.90 -3.20
N ILE A 229 25.91 -16.04 -3.61
CA ILE A 229 25.03 -16.28 -4.75
C ILE A 229 25.86 -16.39 -6.04
N MET A 230 26.79 -15.45 -6.29
CA MET A 230 27.68 -15.48 -7.44
C MET A 230 28.51 -16.78 -7.53
N LYS A 231 28.97 -17.29 -6.38
CA LYS A 231 29.74 -18.54 -6.34
C LYS A 231 28.88 -19.79 -6.58
N SER A 232 27.61 -19.76 -6.18
CA SER A 232 26.70 -20.90 -6.22
C SER A 232 25.93 -21.02 -7.53
N TYR A 233 25.50 -19.91 -8.10
CA TYR A 233 24.73 -19.87 -9.34
C TYR A 233 25.63 -19.59 -10.54
N LYS A 234 25.50 -20.39 -11.62
CA LYS A 234 26.35 -20.33 -12.82
C LYS A 234 25.84 -19.39 -13.91
N GLY A 235 24.64 -18.80 -13.75
CA GLY A 235 24.07 -17.83 -14.68
C GLY A 235 24.67 -16.44 -14.51
N ASN A 236 24.07 -15.47 -15.20
CA ASN A 236 24.53 -14.09 -15.24
C ASN A 236 24.10 -13.32 -13.96
N VAL A 237 25.03 -13.14 -13.04
CA VAL A 237 24.80 -12.41 -11.77
C VAL A 237 25.77 -11.25 -11.67
N LYS A 238 25.22 -10.03 -11.56
CA LYS A 238 26.00 -8.84 -11.25
C LYS A 238 26.26 -8.78 -9.75
N LYS A 239 27.46 -8.35 -9.34
CA LYS A 239 27.82 -8.18 -7.93
C LYS A 239 26.99 -7.10 -7.26
N ALA A 240 26.35 -7.44 -6.15
CA ALA A 240 25.60 -6.49 -5.33
C ALA A 240 26.52 -5.53 -4.55
N SER A 241 26.08 -4.31 -4.41
CA SER A 241 26.62 -3.29 -3.51
C SER A 241 25.66 -3.05 -2.34
N ASN A 242 26.11 -2.32 -1.31
CA ASN A 242 25.23 -1.98 -0.19
C ASN A 242 24.01 -1.14 -0.59
N LYS A 243 24.10 -0.37 -1.67
CA LYS A 243 23.02 0.45 -2.20
C LYS A 243 21.89 -0.39 -2.82
N ASP A 244 22.21 -1.58 -3.31
CA ASP A 244 21.23 -2.44 -3.97
C ASP A 244 20.20 -3.02 -2.99
N TRP A 245 20.55 -3.14 -1.69
CA TRP A 245 19.63 -3.63 -0.66
C TRP A 245 18.51 -2.64 -0.29
N SER A 246 18.71 -1.34 -0.59
CA SER A 246 17.74 -0.28 -0.34
C SER A 246 17.20 0.32 -1.64
N LYS A 247 17.10 -0.48 -2.71
CA LYS A 247 16.68 -0.01 -4.02
C LYS A 247 15.38 -0.63 -4.47
N GLU A 248 14.42 0.22 -4.79
CA GLU A 248 13.21 -0.15 -5.53
C GLU A 248 13.52 -0.05 -7.02
N TYR A 249 13.49 -1.16 -7.74
CA TYR A 249 13.85 -1.21 -9.17
C TYR A 249 12.68 -0.89 -10.09
N LEU A 250 11.47 -1.29 -9.71
CA LEU A 250 10.24 -1.18 -10.54
C LEU A 250 10.45 -1.70 -11.98
N SER A 251 11.23 -2.74 -12.13
CA SER A 251 11.63 -3.35 -13.41
C SER A 251 12.03 -4.80 -13.22
N SER A 252 12.31 -5.53 -14.30
CA SER A 252 12.81 -6.91 -14.26
C SER A 252 14.27 -6.97 -13.76
N VAL A 253 14.50 -6.48 -12.54
CA VAL A 253 15.78 -6.54 -11.82
C VAL A 253 15.47 -6.92 -10.37
N VAL A 254 16.29 -7.79 -9.78
CA VAL A 254 16.10 -8.23 -8.38
C VAL A 254 17.43 -8.38 -7.67
N SER A 255 17.51 -7.93 -6.42
CA SER A 255 18.63 -8.20 -5.53
C SER A 255 18.46 -9.57 -4.87
N VAL A 256 19.54 -10.32 -4.71
CA VAL A 256 19.53 -11.66 -4.10
C VAL A 256 20.65 -11.78 -3.08
N LYS A 257 20.28 -12.11 -1.85
CA LYS A 257 21.21 -12.23 -0.73
C LYS A 257 21.09 -13.58 -0.03
N SER A 258 22.24 -14.16 0.29
CA SER A 258 22.34 -15.32 1.17
C SER A 258 22.25 -14.91 2.63
N VAL A 259 21.42 -15.60 3.41
CA VAL A 259 21.31 -15.42 4.86
C VAL A 259 21.57 -16.73 5.61
N ASN A 260 22.12 -16.64 6.81
CA ASN A 260 22.47 -17.82 7.59
C ASN A 260 21.26 -18.46 8.30
N ASN A 261 20.26 -17.66 8.65
CA ASN A 261 19.08 -18.09 9.39
C ASN A 261 17.96 -17.04 9.31
N LEU A 262 16.80 -17.37 9.87
CA LEU A 262 15.62 -16.51 9.94
C LEU A 262 15.88 -15.16 10.63
N ASN A 263 16.68 -15.14 11.71
CA ASN A 263 16.96 -13.90 12.43
C ASN A 263 17.73 -12.91 11.56
N GLU A 264 18.69 -13.38 10.77
CA GLU A 264 19.43 -12.54 9.81
C GLU A 264 18.52 -12.02 8.70
N ALA A 265 17.57 -12.85 8.22
CA ALA A 265 16.59 -12.43 7.25
C ALA A 265 15.70 -11.31 7.80
N ILE A 266 15.14 -11.47 9.00
CA ILE A 266 14.31 -10.46 9.67
C ILE A 266 15.12 -9.18 9.93
N ALA A 267 16.36 -9.30 10.40
CA ALA A 267 17.24 -8.15 10.62
C ALA A 267 17.52 -7.38 9.32
N HIS A 268 17.75 -8.10 8.21
CA HIS A 268 17.93 -7.50 6.89
C HIS A 268 16.69 -6.73 6.44
N ILE A 269 15.52 -7.37 6.51
CA ILE A 269 14.23 -6.77 6.14
C ILE A 269 13.97 -5.50 6.97
N ASN A 270 14.11 -5.59 8.28
CA ASN A 270 13.86 -4.46 9.18
C ASN A 270 14.87 -3.31 9.01
N LYS A 271 16.05 -3.58 8.43
CA LYS A 271 17.10 -2.57 8.17
C LYS A 271 16.93 -1.90 6.80
N TYR A 272 16.64 -2.67 5.76
CA TYR A 272 16.69 -2.21 4.38
C TYR A 272 15.32 -2.06 3.73
N GLY A 273 14.29 -2.75 4.27
CA GLY A 273 12.91 -2.63 3.82
C GLY A 273 12.28 -1.29 4.20
N THR A 274 11.19 -0.97 3.54
CA THR A 274 10.42 0.28 3.73
C THR A 274 9.14 0.05 4.53
N MET A 275 9.05 -1.04 5.26
CA MET A 275 7.86 -1.45 6.01
C MET A 275 6.61 -1.68 5.13
N HIS A 276 6.81 -1.98 3.86
CA HIS A 276 5.70 -2.21 2.92
C HIS A 276 5.18 -3.64 3.05
N THR A 277 5.75 -4.59 2.33
CA THR A 277 5.25 -5.97 2.28
C THR A 277 6.42 -6.95 2.22
N ASP A 278 6.42 -7.93 3.11
CA ASP A 278 7.46 -8.95 3.13
C ASP A 278 6.86 -10.34 3.33
N SER A 279 7.42 -11.34 2.66
CA SER A 279 6.93 -12.72 2.67
C SER A 279 8.01 -13.70 3.09
N ILE A 280 7.62 -14.70 3.90
CA ILE A 280 8.41 -15.90 4.16
C ILE A 280 7.81 -17.09 3.43
N ILE A 281 8.67 -17.91 2.80
CA ILE A 281 8.28 -19.17 2.20
C ILE A 281 8.90 -20.29 3.03
N THR A 282 8.06 -21.07 3.71
CA THR A 282 8.47 -22.16 4.62
C THR A 282 7.32 -23.09 4.97
N ASP A 283 7.59 -24.37 5.20
CA ASP A 283 6.64 -25.32 5.77
C ASP A 283 6.75 -25.37 7.31
N ASN A 284 7.74 -24.68 7.89
CA ASN A 284 7.96 -24.60 9.31
C ASN A 284 7.05 -23.56 9.98
N LYS A 285 6.00 -24.01 10.65
CA LYS A 285 5.02 -23.14 11.32
C LYS A 285 5.63 -22.22 12.39
N LYS A 286 6.70 -22.66 13.08
CA LYS A 286 7.40 -21.85 14.09
C LYS A 286 8.15 -20.70 13.43
N SER A 287 8.88 -20.98 12.33
CA SER A 287 9.55 -19.97 11.51
C SER A 287 8.55 -18.96 10.95
N ALA A 288 7.44 -19.42 10.38
CA ALA A 288 6.37 -18.57 9.86
C ALA A 288 5.82 -17.65 10.95
N LYS A 289 5.40 -18.19 12.10
CA LYS A 289 4.86 -17.39 13.22
C LYS A 289 5.86 -16.35 13.72
N LYS A 290 7.15 -16.71 13.82
CA LYS A 290 8.19 -15.77 14.23
C LYS A 290 8.38 -14.66 13.22
N PHE A 291 8.46 -14.98 11.92
CA PHE A 291 8.56 -13.98 10.84
C PHE A 291 7.41 -13.00 10.86
N LEU A 292 6.16 -13.49 10.88
CA LEU A 292 4.95 -12.67 10.90
C LEU A 292 4.88 -11.73 12.13
N LYS A 293 5.47 -12.15 13.26
CA LYS A 293 5.50 -11.35 14.50
C LYS A 293 6.60 -10.29 14.51
N GLU A 294 7.79 -10.62 13.98
CA GLU A 294 9.00 -9.80 14.21
C GLU A 294 9.37 -8.90 13.03
N THR A 295 8.80 -9.10 11.84
CA THR A 295 8.92 -8.13 10.75
C THR A 295 8.07 -6.88 11.03
N LYS A 296 8.65 -5.71 10.73
CA LYS A 296 7.99 -4.41 10.96
C LYS A 296 7.05 -4.00 9.82
N SER A 297 6.97 -4.79 8.79
CA SER A 297 6.19 -4.54 7.58
C SER A 297 4.71 -4.32 7.89
N SER A 298 4.08 -3.45 7.12
CA SER A 298 2.63 -3.22 7.20
C SER A 298 1.86 -4.48 6.80
N ILE A 299 2.45 -5.28 5.91
CA ILE A 299 1.89 -6.53 5.44
C ILE A 299 2.99 -7.60 5.55
N ALA A 300 2.80 -8.58 6.42
CA ALA A 300 3.67 -9.74 6.56
C ALA A 300 2.93 -10.99 6.07
N MET A 301 3.56 -11.77 5.19
CA MET A 301 2.93 -12.89 4.48
C MET A 301 3.66 -14.20 4.72
N HIS A 302 2.94 -15.31 4.61
CA HIS A 302 3.48 -16.66 4.67
C HIS A 302 3.02 -17.46 3.46
N ASN A 303 3.97 -18.02 2.68
CA ASN A 303 3.72 -18.80 1.46
C ASN A 303 2.85 -18.06 0.43
N THR A 304 2.97 -16.75 0.35
CA THR A 304 2.12 -15.87 -0.46
C THR A 304 2.98 -14.86 -1.20
N SER A 305 2.64 -14.58 -2.45
CA SER A 305 3.29 -13.54 -3.26
C SER A 305 3.05 -12.16 -2.66
N THR A 306 4.09 -11.33 -2.58
CA THR A 306 3.99 -9.94 -2.10
C THR A 306 3.04 -9.10 -2.96
N GLN A 307 2.71 -9.52 -4.17
CA GLN A 307 1.79 -8.83 -5.07
C GLN A 307 0.31 -8.95 -4.68
N PHE A 308 -0.02 -9.73 -3.65
CA PHE A 308 -1.33 -9.69 -3.01
C PHE A 308 -1.52 -8.48 -2.08
N ALA A 309 -0.51 -7.63 -1.93
CA ALA A 309 -0.61 -6.35 -1.23
C ALA A 309 -1.46 -5.35 -2.04
N ASP A 310 -2.77 -5.52 -2.00
CA ASP A 310 -3.76 -4.78 -2.79
C ASP A 310 -5.11 -4.76 -2.06
N GLY A 311 -5.77 -3.61 -2.03
CA GLY A 311 -7.07 -3.47 -1.34
C GLY A 311 -8.20 -4.26 -1.99
N GLY A 312 -8.13 -4.54 -3.29
CA GLY A 312 -9.07 -5.43 -3.97
C GLY A 312 -8.88 -6.87 -3.53
N GLU A 313 -7.64 -7.35 -3.49
CA GLU A 313 -7.29 -8.70 -3.04
C GLU A 313 -7.63 -8.91 -1.54
N PHE A 314 -7.53 -7.85 -0.73
CA PHE A 314 -7.92 -7.89 0.69
C PHE A 314 -9.44 -7.81 0.91
N GLY A 315 -10.23 -7.70 -0.15
CA GLY A 315 -11.67 -7.59 -0.05
C GLY A 315 -12.19 -6.21 0.39
N PHE A 316 -11.32 -5.17 0.36
CA PHE A 316 -11.70 -3.80 0.73
C PHE A 316 -12.48 -3.07 -0.39
N GLY A 317 -12.65 -3.71 -1.54
CA GLY A 317 -13.37 -3.18 -2.70
C GLY A 317 -12.63 -2.09 -3.48
N GLY A 318 -11.46 -1.71 -3.03
CA GLY A 318 -10.57 -0.70 -3.60
C GLY A 318 -9.73 -0.03 -2.52
N GLU A 319 -8.77 0.78 -2.95
CA GLU A 319 -7.90 1.52 -2.03
C GLU A 319 -7.58 2.92 -2.55
N VAL A 320 -7.37 3.85 -1.64
CA VAL A 320 -6.81 5.16 -1.95
C VAL A 320 -5.27 5.12 -2.01
N GLY A 321 -4.66 4.07 -1.54
CA GLY A 321 -3.22 3.81 -1.53
C GLY A 321 -2.83 2.78 -0.48
N ILE A 322 -1.52 2.51 -0.39
CA ILE A 322 -0.93 1.67 0.66
C ILE A 322 -0.13 2.57 1.60
N SER A 323 -0.27 2.35 2.90
CA SER A 323 0.44 3.11 3.92
C SER A 323 1.48 2.25 4.63
N THR A 324 2.68 2.80 4.77
CA THR A 324 3.76 2.23 5.58
C THR A 324 3.99 2.99 6.89
N ASN A 325 3.09 3.92 7.21
CA ASN A 325 3.15 4.70 8.45
C ASN A 325 3.13 3.78 9.68
N THR A 326 3.78 4.20 10.75
CA THR A 326 3.71 3.48 12.04
C THR A 326 2.33 3.67 12.69
N LEU A 327 1.78 4.89 12.60
CA LEU A 327 0.41 5.16 13.03
C LEU A 327 -0.60 4.68 11.99
N PRO A 328 -1.78 4.19 12.42
CA PRO A 328 -2.85 3.81 11.50
C PRO A 328 -3.31 4.96 10.59
N PRO A 329 -3.79 4.63 9.38
CA PRO A 329 -3.89 3.28 8.82
C PRO A 329 -2.55 2.73 8.29
N ARG A 330 -2.41 1.39 8.29
CA ARG A 330 -1.26 0.66 7.73
C ARG A 330 -1.73 -0.38 6.72
N GLY A 331 -0.91 -0.65 5.70
CA GLY A 331 -1.29 -1.53 4.58
C GLY A 331 -2.23 -0.83 3.59
N PRO A 332 -3.04 -1.58 2.83
CA PRO A 332 -4.00 -1.00 1.90
C PRO A 332 -5.04 -0.13 2.62
N VAL A 333 -5.22 1.08 2.15
CA VAL A 333 -6.16 2.06 2.73
C VAL A 333 -7.45 2.05 1.93
N GLY A 334 -8.35 1.16 2.29
CA GLY A 334 -9.68 1.05 1.72
C GLY A 334 -10.73 1.82 2.52
N LEU A 335 -12.01 1.50 2.29
CA LEU A 335 -13.15 2.21 2.87
C LEU A 335 -13.11 2.24 4.42
N ASN A 336 -12.86 1.08 5.04
CA ASN A 336 -12.83 0.92 6.50
C ASN A 336 -11.62 1.57 7.17
N GLN A 337 -10.58 1.93 6.40
CA GLN A 337 -9.39 2.62 6.88
C GLN A 337 -9.53 4.15 6.77
N LEU A 338 -10.58 4.65 6.10
CA LEU A 338 -10.89 6.07 5.99
C LEU A 338 -11.82 6.57 7.10
N VAL A 339 -11.84 5.88 8.23
CA VAL A 339 -12.58 6.29 9.43
C VAL A 339 -11.65 6.37 10.63
N SER A 340 -12.04 7.25 11.57
CA SER A 340 -11.51 7.35 12.92
C SER A 340 -12.57 6.86 13.91
N TYR A 341 -12.45 7.21 15.18
CA TYR A 341 -13.44 6.86 16.17
C TYR A 341 -13.59 7.97 17.21
N LYS A 342 -14.76 7.97 17.87
CA LYS A 342 -14.99 8.75 19.09
C LYS A 342 -15.55 7.86 20.20
N TYR A 343 -15.41 8.30 21.43
CA TYR A 343 -16.07 7.64 22.56
C TYR A 343 -17.40 8.32 22.84
N GLN A 344 -18.47 7.51 22.96
CA GLN A 344 -19.77 7.92 23.45
C GLN A 344 -19.94 7.33 24.84
N ILE A 345 -20.18 8.20 25.83
CA ILE A 345 -20.28 7.80 27.22
C ILE A 345 -21.68 8.19 27.78
N THR A 346 -22.35 7.22 28.34
CA THR A 346 -23.66 7.42 28.96
C THR A 346 -23.68 6.92 30.42
N SER A 347 -24.46 7.59 31.26
CA SER A 347 -24.67 7.20 32.66
C SER A 347 -26.00 7.71 33.16
N LYS A 348 -26.35 7.39 34.42
CA LYS A 348 -27.51 7.96 35.15
C LYS A 348 -27.04 9.09 36.09
N GLY A 349 -26.48 10.18 35.51
CA GLY A 349 -26.04 11.34 36.30
C GLY A 349 -24.80 11.09 37.16
N LYS A 350 -23.87 10.20 36.76
CA LYS A 350 -22.62 9.95 37.50
C LYS A 350 -21.69 11.14 37.44
N ILE A 351 -21.13 11.52 38.59
CA ILE A 351 -20.11 12.55 38.73
C ILE A 351 -18.79 11.92 39.16
N ARG A 352 -17.70 12.56 38.83
CA ARG A 352 -16.38 12.20 39.34
C ARG A 352 -16.19 12.86 40.70
N LYS A 353 -15.90 12.03 41.71
CA LYS A 353 -15.48 12.50 43.04
C LYS A 353 -14.04 12.96 43.02
#